data_f0f40ed73b6c044f46f5f25d97467cdb
#
_entry.id   f0f40ed73b6c044f46f5f25d97467cdb
#
_cell.length_a   1.000
_cell.length_b   1.000
_cell.length_c   1.000
_cell.angle_alpha   90.00
_cell.angle_beta   90.00
_cell.angle_gamma   90.00
#
_symmetry.space_group_name_H-M   'P 1'
#
loop_
_entity.id
_entity.type
_entity.pdbx_description
1 polymer ?
#
loop_
_entity_poly.entity_id
_entity_poly.type
_entity_poly.pdbx_seq_one_letter_code
_entity_poly.pdbx_strand_id
1 'polypeptide(L)'
;MFLTRAAQIIGKEGFKTFGYALQQKMHQNMTDAKVYGIYQKKIAPKQRITDNKADCTAICRHSGSYESMLAAVSGMDAEYIAVCDESCEFDKDYTAIVSHYIRIQKRAGRSLIYIYTDSEKYNQEAGCGLPDCKPDYSWDTLLSYNYIGDAFVAKKNALIDAINECKNHGAVDNINYYELSLIILSKCKTSDVGHIHQVLVKDIRTDSKSYRTADDGMAAFKKMILESSEINVNIV
;
A
#
# COMPACT_ATOMS: atom_id res chain seq x y z
N MET A 1 46.18 -4.77 -5.94
CA MET A 1 45.40 -3.78 -6.69
C MET A 1 44.39 -2.95 -5.82
N PHE A 2 43.66 -3.54 -4.87
CA PHE A 2 42.73 -2.80 -4.00
C PHE A 2 43.42 -1.87 -3.00
N LEU A 3 44.47 -2.37 -2.32
CA LEU A 3 45.23 -1.60 -1.31
C LEU A 3 45.96 -0.39 -1.90
N THR A 4 46.48 -0.51 -3.12
CA THR A 4 47.16 0.60 -3.84
C THR A 4 46.21 1.74 -4.19
N ARG A 5 44.97 1.41 -4.60
CA ARG A 5 43.94 2.40 -4.94
C ARG A 5 43.36 3.07 -3.68
N ALA A 6 43.21 2.31 -2.60
CA ALA A 6 42.82 2.84 -1.28
C ALA A 6 43.82 3.85 -0.73
N ALA A 7 45.13 3.52 -0.81
CA ALA A 7 46.19 4.43 -0.38
C ALA A 7 46.25 5.72 -1.21
N GLN A 8 45.99 5.63 -2.51
CA GLN A 8 45.92 6.80 -3.41
C GLN A 8 44.76 7.72 -3.10
N ILE A 9 43.58 7.17 -2.79
CA ILE A 9 42.39 7.97 -2.42
C ILE A 9 42.61 8.66 -1.09
N ILE A 10 43.12 7.94 -0.09
CA ILE A 10 43.42 8.50 1.24
C ILE A 10 44.45 9.62 1.17
N GLY A 11 45.50 9.43 0.35
CA GLY A 11 46.59 10.40 0.21
C GLY A 11 46.20 11.66 -0.55
N LYS A 12 45.28 11.58 -1.51
CA LYS A 12 44.86 12.72 -2.34
C LYS A 12 43.60 13.41 -1.85
N GLU A 13 42.66 12.67 -1.32
CA GLU A 13 41.29 13.16 -1.06
C GLU A 13 40.82 13.00 0.39
N GLY A 14 41.66 12.39 1.24
CA GLY A 14 41.39 12.24 2.66
C GLY A 14 40.49 11.07 3.05
N PHE A 15 40.49 10.76 4.36
CA PHE A 15 39.76 9.62 4.93
C PHE A 15 38.24 9.67 4.73
N LYS A 16 37.64 10.85 4.68
CA LYS A 16 36.19 11.00 4.45
C LYS A 16 35.78 10.52 3.06
N THR A 17 36.52 10.91 2.02
CA THR A 17 36.25 10.52 0.62
C THR A 17 36.45 9.03 0.43
N PHE A 18 37.47 8.45 1.08
CA PHE A 18 37.66 7.00 1.10
C PHE A 18 36.49 6.29 1.78
N GLY A 19 35.98 6.82 2.91
CA GLY A 19 34.80 6.29 3.58
C GLY A 19 33.56 6.27 2.68
N TYR A 20 33.31 7.37 1.95
CA TYR A 20 32.21 7.46 0.98
C TYR A 20 32.39 6.49 -0.18
N ALA A 21 33.59 6.37 -0.75
CA ALA A 21 33.87 5.44 -1.84
C ALA A 21 33.72 3.97 -1.41
N LEU A 22 34.13 3.65 -0.17
CA LEU A 22 33.96 2.32 0.40
C LEU A 22 32.46 2.02 0.63
N GLN A 23 31.73 2.99 1.15
CA GLN A 23 30.30 2.89 1.37
C GLN A 23 29.53 2.71 0.06
N GLN A 24 29.83 3.50 -0.97
CA GLN A 24 29.26 3.34 -2.32
C GLN A 24 29.58 1.96 -2.91
N LYS A 25 30.80 1.47 -2.77
CA LYS A 25 31.18 0.16 -3.29
C LYS A 25 30.52 -0.99 -2.52
N MET A 26 30.32 -0.84 -1.23
CA MET A 26 29.51 -1.78 -0.44
C MET A 26 28.05 -1.80 -0.87
N HIS A 27 27.47 -0.64 -1.17
CA HIS A 27 26.11 -0.53 -1.70
C HIS A 27 25.98 -1.16 -3.10
N GLN A 28 26.94 -0.90 -3.99
CA GLN A 28 26.96 -1.48 -5.35
C GLN A 28 27.07 -3.01 -5.38
N ASN A 29 27.59 -3.63 -4.32
CA ASN A 29 27.75 -5.09 -4.22
C ASN A 29 26.65 -5.76 -3.41
N MET A 30 25.68 -5.00 -2.89
CA MET A 30 24.55 -5.56 -2.15
C MET A 30 23.35 -5.68 -3.10
N THR A 31 22.88 -6.90 -3.28
CA THR A 31 21.60 -7.12 -3.98
C THR A 31 20.46 -6.54 -3.15
N ASP A 32 19.40 -6.08 -3.81
CA ASP A 32 18.19 -5.52 -3.16
C ASP A 32 17.64 -6.47 -2.10
N ALA A 33 17.67 -7.77 -2.35
CA ALA A 33 17.29 -8.80 -1.39
C ALA A 33 18.11 -8.76 -0.09
N LYS A 34 19.44 -8.52 -0.16
CA LYS A 34 20.28 -8.40 1.04
C LYS A 34 19.98 -7.12 1.82
N VAL A 35 19.80 -6.01 1.11
CA VAL A 35 19.44 -4.71 1.71
C VAL A 35 18.09 -4.84 2.43
N TYR A 36 17.10 -5.44 1.78
CA TYR A 36 15.78 -5.65 2.35
C TYR A 36 15.81 -6.61 3.54
N GLY A 37 16.60 -7.69 3.48
CA GLY A 37 16.79 -8.59 4.61
C GLY A 37 17.40 -7.90 5.84
N ILE A 38 18.29 -6.92 5.67
CA ILE A 38 18.82 -6.09 6.76
C ILE A 38 17.72 -5.16 7.30
N TYR A 39 16.95 -4.53 6.43
CA TYR A 39 15.80 -3.70 6.81
C TYR A 39 14.82 -4.49 7.69
N GLN A 40 14.36 -5.65 7.21
CA GLN A 40 13.43 -6.51 7.95
C GLN A 40 13.94 -6.92 9.33
N LYS A 41 15.22 -7.26 9.45
CA LYS A 41 15.81 -7.73 10.71
C LYS A 41 16.18 -6.63 11.69
N LYS A 42 16.63 -5.47 11.21
CA LYS A 42 17.26 -4.45 12.05
C LYS A 42 16.46 -3.17 12.19
N ILE A 43 15.70 -2.78 11.16
CA ILE A 43 15.03 -1.48 11.08
C ILE A 43 13.53 -1.63 11.32
N ALA A 44 12.86 -2.49 10.56
CA ALA A 44 11.42 -2.66 10.65
C ALA A 44 10.90 -2.93 12.08
N PRO A 45 11.53 -3.78 12.89
CA PRO A 45 11.07 -4.01 14.27
C PRO A 45 11.10 -2.75 15.15
N LYS A 46 12.03 -1.81 14.88
CA LYS A 46 12.16 -0.55 15.64
C LYS A 46 11.16 0.52 15.21
N GLN A 47 10.61 0.39 14.02
CA GLN A 47 9.60 1.31 13.48
C GLN A 47 8.17 0.92 13.89
N ARG A 48 7.99 -0.29 14.45
CA ARG A 48 6.69 -0.77 14.90
C ARG A 48 6.27 -0.04 16.17
N ILE A 49 5.31 0.84 16.03
CA ILE A 49 4.73 1.57 17.15
C ILE A 49 3.31 1.03 17.35
N THR A 50 3.14 0.34 18.46
CA THR A 50 1.82 -0.14 18.92
C THR A 50 1.51 0.46 20.28
N ASP A 51 0.24 0.55 20.62
CA ASP A 51 -0.18 0.88 21.98
C ASP A 51 -1.11 -0.23 22.53
N ASN A 52 -1.31 -0.25 23.84
CA ASN A 52 -2.13 -1.28 24.51
C ASN A 52 -3.65 -0.98 24.43
N LYS A 53 -4.09 -0.11 23.53
CA LYS A 53 -5.51 0.20 23.37
C LYS A 53 -6.16 -0.79 22.42
N ALA A 54 -7.46 -1.01 22.62
CA ALA A 54 -8.26 -1.85 21.75
C ALA A 54 -8.17 -1.39 20.28
N ASP A 55 -8.08 -2.34 19.36
CA ASP A 55 -8.06 -2.07 17.94
C ASP A 55 -9.41 -1.53 17.48
N CYS A 56 -9.37 -0.48 16.65
CA CYS A 56 -10.54 0.05 15.96
C CYS A 56 -10.66 -0.49 14.52
N THR A 57 -9.78 -1.43 14.15
CA THR A 57 -9.67 -2.01 12.82
C THR A 57 -9.89 -3.52 12.88
N ALA A 58 -10.81 -4.04 12.07
CA ALA A 58 -10.99 -5.47 11.82
C ALA A 58 -10.47 -5.84 10.43
N ILE A 59 -10.13 -7.12 10.24
CA ILE A 59 -9.65 -7.65 8.95
C ILE A 59 -10.78 -8.42 8.28
N CYS A 60 -11.06 -8.07 7.02
CA CYS A 60 -11.92 -8.81 6.12
C CYS A 60 -11.08 -9.31 4.94
N ARG A 61 -10.60 -10.55 5.03
CA ARG A 61 -9.99 -11.23 3.88
C ARG A 61 -11.11 -11.92 3.11
N HIS A 62 -11.32 -11.55 1.87
CA HIS A 62 -12.47 -12.02 1.13
C HIS A 62 -12.14 -12.19 -0.35
N SER A 63 -12.53 -13.34 -0.88
CA SER A 63 -12.63 -13.60 -2.32
C SER A 63 -14.07 -14.02 -2.61
N GLY A 64 -14.60 -13.65 -3.75
CA GLY A 64 -15.97 -13.99 -4.13
C GLY A 64 -16.79 -12.78 -4.55
N SER A 65 -18.09 -12.77 -4.26
CA SER A 65 -18.99 -11.72 -4.71
C SER A 65 -19.03 -10.51 -3.79
N TYR A 66 -19.40 -9.35 -4.33
CA TYR A 66 -19.67 -8.14 -3.56
C TYR A 66 -20.77 -8.34 -2.51
N GLU A 67 -21.71 -9.25 -2.77
CA GLU A 67 -22.81 -9.56 -1.85
C GLU A 67 -22.32 -10.28 -0.58
N SER A 68 -21.46 -11.27 -0.76
CA SER A 68 -20.83 -11.98 0.34
C SER A 68 -19.88 -11.07 1.14
N MET A 69 -19.15 -10.18 0.48
CA MET A 69 -18.32 -9.19 1.14
C MET A 69 -19.15 -8.19 1.95
N LEU A 70 -20.27 -7.72 1.40
CA LEU A 70 -21.18 -6.83 2.11
C LEU A 70 -21.71 -7.45 3.39
N ALA A 71 -22.14 -8.72 3.34
CA ALA A 71 -22.60 -9.46 4.51
C ALA A 71 -21.51 -9.57 5.57
N ALA A 72 -20.28 -9.94 5.17
CA ALA A 72 -19.14 -10.05 6.07
C ALA A 72 -18.82 -8.71 6.75
N VAL A 73 -18.65 -7.64 5.97
CA VAL A 73 -18.32 -6.30 6.47
C VAL A 73 -19.42 -5.76 7.38
N SER A 74 -20.70 -5.96 7.03
CA SER A 74 -21.84 -5.49 7.83
C SER A 74 -21.86 -6.08 9.22
N GLY A 75 -21.49 -7.36 9.37
CA GLY A 75 -21.43 -8.07 10.64
C GLY A 75 -20.25 -7.73 11.54
N MET A 76 -19.24 -7.01 11.04
CA MET A 76 -18.05 -6.67 11.84
C MET A 76 -18.32 -5.49 12.80
N ASP A 77 -17.89 -5.63 14.06
CA ASP A 77 -17.94 -4.54 15.05
C ASP A 77 -16.59 -3.81 15.08
N ALA A 78 -16.37 -2.94 14.08
CA ALA A 78 -15.18 -2.11 13.98
C ALA A 78 -15.49 -0.82 13.22
N GLU A 79 -14.80 0.27 13.55
CA GLU A 79 -14.93 1.56 12.84
C GLU A 79 -14.27 1.53 11.47
N TYR A 80 -13.16 0.79 11.35
CA TYR A 80 -12.37 0.63 10.14
C TYR A 80 -12.25 -0.84 9.77
N ILE A 81 -12.33 -1.12 8.49
CA ILE A 81 -12.16 -2.47 7.95
C ILE A 81 -10.93 -2.50 7.05
N ALA A 82 -9.98 -3.37 7.37
CA ALA A 82 -8.88 -3.73 6.48
C ALA A 82 -9.37 -4.82 5.53
N VAL A 83 -9.35 -4.55 4.26
CA VAL A 83 -9.74 -5.51 3.23
C VAL A 83 -8.53 -5.95 2.43
N CYS A 84 -8.52 -7.20 2.02
CA CYS A 84 -7.52 -7.71 1.09
C CYS A 84 -8.04 -8.92 0.33
N ASP A 85 -7.43 -9.16 -0.84
CA ASP A 85 -7.54 -10.41 -1.57
C ASP A 85 -6.91 -11.58 -0.80
N GLU A 86 -7.28 -12.82 -1.12
CA GLU A 86 -6.71 -14.02 -0.49
C GLU A 86 -5.22 -14.20 -0.74
N SER A 87 -4.71 -13.62 -1.81
CA SER A 87 -3.27 -13.60 -2.14
C SER A 87 -2.45 -12.64 -1.30
N CYS A 88 -3.08 -11.85 -0.42
CA CYS A 88 -2.40 -10.93 0.47
C CYS A 88 -2.36 -11.46 1.90
N GLU A 89 -1.23 -11.28 2.56
CA GLU A 89 -1.05 -11.56 3.98
C GLU A 89 -0.74 -10.26 4.73
N PHE A 90 -1.44 -10.01 5.82
CA PHE A 90 -1.13 -8.91 6.71
C PHE A 90 -0.05 -9.29 7.73
N ASP A 91 0.81 -8.31 8.06
CA ASP A 91 1.72 -8.46 9.21
C ASP A 91 0.90 -8.75 10.49
N LYS A 92 1.49 -9.52 11.41
CA LYS A 92 0.84 -9.91 12.66
C LYS A 92 0.40 -8.72 13.54
N ASP A 93 1.10 -7.59 13.43
CA ASP A 93 0.82 -6.38 14.21
C ASP A 93 0.02 -5.34 13.39
N TYR A 94 -0.51 -5.73 12.22
CA TYR A 94 -1.16 -4.83 11.26
C TYR A 94 -2.27 -4.00 11.88
N THR A 95 -3.25 -4.66 12.52
CA THR A 95 -4.40 -3.97 13.13
C THR A 95 -4.00 -3.00 14.23
N ALA A 96 -3.03 -3.40 15.07
CA ALA A 96 -2.51 -2.57 16.15
C ALA A 96 -1.79 -1.32 15.61
N ILE A 97 -0.95 -1.48 14.57
CA ILE A 97 -0.23 -0.36 13.94
C ILE A 97 -1.20 0.60 13.26
N VAL A 98 -2.16 0.07 12.48
CA VAL A 98 -3.17 0.89 11.80
C VAL A 98 -4.04 1.63 12.82
N SER A 99 -4.52 0.94 13.85
CA SER A 99 -5.34 1.54 14.91
C SER A 99 -4.57 2.63 15.67
N HIS A 100 -3.28 2.42 15.93
CA HIS A 100 -2.42 3.45 16.52
C HIS A 100 -2.28 4.66 15.59
N TYR A 101 -2.03 4.45 14.30
CA TYR A 101 -1.96 5.53 13.31
C TYR A 101 -3.25 6.35 13.25
N ILE A 102 -4.40 5.69 13.19
CA ILE A 102 -5.73 6.35 13.19
C ILE A 102 -5.88 7.24 14.43
N ARG A 103 -5.50 6.74 15.61
CA ARG A 103 -5.58 7.52 16.86
C ARG A 103 -4.69 8.76 16.86
N ILE A 104 -3.48 8.65 16.30
CA ILE A 104 -2.59 9.81 16.14
C ILE A 104 -3.24 10.85 15.22
N GLN A 105 -3.75 10.43 14.07
CA GLN A 105 -4.38 11.33 13.11
C GLN A 105 -5.64 11.99 13.70
N LYS A 106 -6.47 11.24 14.43
CA LYS A 106 -7.62 11.80 15.16
C LYS A 106 -7.21 12.88 16.17
N ARG A 107 -6.12 12.65 16.93
CA ARG A 107 -5.58 13.67 17.86
C ARG A 107 -5.07 14.92 17.14
N ALA A 108 -4.57 14.77 15.93
CA ALA A 108 -4.16 15.88 15.07
C ALA A 108 -5.34 16.55 14.34
N GLY A 109 -6.59 16.19 14.66
CA GLY A 109 -7.79 16.77 14.04
C GLY A 109 -8.13 16.21 12.68
N ARG A 110 -7.46 15.13 12.23
CA ARG A 110 -7.73 14.48 10.94
C ARG A 110 -8.68 13.28 11.12
N SER A 111 -9.69 13.18 10.27
CA SER A 111 -10.60 12.03 10.22
C SER A 111 -10.37 11.27 8.93
N LEU A 112 -9.50 10.27 8.97
CA LEU A 112 -9.19 9.47 7.78
C LEU A 112 -10.40 8.64 7.34
N ILE A 113 -10.57 8.49 6.04
CA ILE A 113 -11.57 7.64 5.40
C ILE A 113 -10.90 6.41 4.77
N TYR A 114 -9.71 6.60 4.22
CA TYR A 114 -8.97 5.57 3.51
C TYR A 114 -7.51 5.55 3.96
N ILE A 115 -6.92 4.37 4.12
CA ILE A 115 -5.53 4.20 4.56
C ILE A 115 -4.91 3.04 3.77
N TYR A 116 -3.68 3.23 3.31
CA TYR A 116 -2.90 2.17 2.69
C TYR A 116 -1.49 2.11 3.28
N THR A 117 -0.80 1.01 3.02
CA THR A 117 0.54 0.73 3.53
C THR A 117 1.45 0.27 2.40
N ASP A 118 2.75 0.33 2.61
CA ASP A 118 3.68 -0.34 1.72
C ASP A 118 3.49 -1.85 1.78
N SER A 119 3.89 -2.54 0.72
CA SER A 119 3.76 -3.99 0.60
C SER A 119 5.08 -4.67 0.25
N GLU A 120 5.12 -5.97 0.41
CA GLU A 120 6.16 -6.85 -0.11
C GLU A 120 5.58 -7.64 -1.27
N LYS A 121 6.27 -7.67 -2.40
CA LYS A 121 5.93 -8.49 -3.57
C LYS A 121 6.98 -9.57 -3.77
N TYR A 122 6.55 -10.78 -4.05
CA TYR A 122 7.47 -11.85 -4.38
C TYR A 122 8.15 -11.58 -5.74
N ASN A 123 9.46 -11.64 -5.77
CA ASN A 123 10.26 -11.51 -6.99
C ASN A 123 10.90 -12.85 -7.33
N GLN A 124 10.53 -13.42 -8.48
CA GLN A 124 11.02 -14.75 -8.91
C GLN A 124 12.53 -14.75 -9.19
N GLU A 125 13.06 -13.67 -9.78
CA GLU A 125 14.49 -13.57 -10.09
C GLU A 125 15.34 -13.48 -8.83
N ALA A 126 14.86 -12.75 -7.83
CA ALA A 126 15.53 -12.62 -6.54
C ALA A 126 15.29 -13.83 -5.61
N GLY A 127 14.28 -14.66 -5.90
CA GLY A 127 13.86 -15.79 -5.05
C GLY A 127 13.37 -15.36 -3.65
N CYS A 128 12.91 -14.11 -3.50
CA CYS A 128 12.45 -13.57 -2.23
C CYS A 128 11.45 -12.43 -2.44
N GLY A 129 10.79 -12.00 -1.35
CA GLY A 129 10.00 -10.78 -1.33
C GLY A 129 10.88 -9.53 -1.43
N LEU A 130 10.45 -8.56 -2.21
CA LEU A 130 11.04 -7.22 -2.29
C LEU A 130 10.01 -6.17 -1.88
N PRO A 131 10.46 -5.06 -1.24
CA PRO A 131 9.55 -4.00 -0.84
C PRO A 131 8.97 -3.29 -2.06
N ASP A 132 7.68 -3.04 -2.02
CA ASP A 132 6.93 -2.19 -2.94
C ASP A 132 6.54 -0.94 -2.17
N CYS A 133 7.47 0.03 -2.12
CA CYS A 133 7.25 1.31 -1.47
C CYS A 133 6.36 2.18 -2.36
N LYS A 134 5.23 2.60 -1.82
CA LYS A 134 4.20 3.32 -2.54
C LYS A 134 4.42 4.83 -2.45
N PRO A 135 4.03 5.61 -3.45
CA PRO A 135 4.03 7.05 -3.35
C PRO A 135 2.95 7.53 -2.35
N ASP A 136 3.07 8.77 -1.89
CA ASP A 136 1.97 9.44 -1.23
C ASP A 136 0.78 9.59 -2.16
N TYR A 137 -0.41 9.77 -1.57
CA TYR A 137 -1.64 9.77 -2.32
C TYR A 137 -1.66 10.81 -3.45
N SER A 138 -1.87 10.31 -4.65
CA SER A 138 -2.07 11.08 -5.87
C SER A 138 -3.21 10.46 -6.66
N TRP A 139 -4.29 11.22 -6.83
CA TRP A 139 -5.47 10.79 -7.58
C TRP A 139 -5.13 10.49 -9.04
N ASP A 140 -4.37 11.39 -9.70
CA ASP A 140 -4.00 11.23 -11.10
C ASP A 140 -3.13 9.99 -11.33
N THR A 141 -2.21 9.72 -10.41
CA THR A 141 -1.38 8.51 -10.45
C THR A 141 -2.24 7.27 -10.26
N LEU A 142 -3.20 7.31 -9.34
CA LEU A 142 -4.11 6.18 -9.10
C LEU A 142 -4.99 5.90 -10.32
N LEU A 143 -5.47 6.94 -11.01
CA LEU A 143 -6.21 6.77 -12.26
C LEU A 143 -5.37 6.14 -13.38
N SER A 144 -4.06 6.34 -13.36
CA SER A 144 -3.17 5.77 -14.37
C SER A 144 -2.86 4.29 -14.11
N TYR A 145 -2.67 3.90 -12.85
CA TYR A 145 -2.44 2.51 -12.46
C TYR A 145 -2.70 2.30 -10.95
N ASN A 146 -3.05 1.05 -10.59
CA ASN A 146 -3.27 0.68 -9.19
C ASN A 146 -1.95 0.52 -8.43
N TYR A 147 -1.39 1.61 -7.91
CA TYR A 147 -0.19 1.54 -7.06
C TYR A 147 -0.50 1.11 -5.62
N ILE A 148 -1.73 1.27 -5.15
CA ILE A 148 -2.14 0.87 -3.81
C ILE A 148 -2.17 -0.65 -3.67
N GLY A 149 -2.62 -1.35 -4.72
CA GLY A 149 -2.78 -2.80 -4.72
C GLY A 149 -4.14 -3.22 -4.16
N ASP A 150 -4.23 -4.51 -3.80
CA ASP A 150 -5.48 -5.17 -3.41
C ASP A 150 -5.63 -5.30 -1.89
N ALA A 151 -4.94 -4.44 -1.12
CA ALA A 151 -5.04 -4.39 0.33
C ALA A 151 -5.05 -2.94 0.82
N PHE A 152 -6.09 -2.57 1.54
CA PHE A 152 -6.26 -1.23 2.12
C PHE A 152 -7.18 -1.26 3.33
N VAL A 153 -7.29 -0.14 4.03
CA VAL A 153 -8.22 0.08 5.14
C VAL A 153 -9.18 1.19 4.77
N ALA A 154 -10.45 1.00 5.02
CA ALA A 154 -11.45 2.05 4.85
C ALA A 154 -12.37 2.15 6.07
N LYS A 155 -12.96 3.32 6.28
CA LYS A 155 -14.08 3.45 7.20
C LYS A 155 -15.19 2.50 6.77
N LYS A 156 -15.77 1.78 7.72
CA LYS A 156 -16.81 0.77 7.46
C LYS A 156 -17.93 1.29 6.57
N ASN A 157 -18.47 2.46 6.88
CA ASN A 157 -19.57 3.04 6.09
C ASN A 157 -19.15 3.35 4.65
N ALA A 158 -17.98 3.96 4.45
CA ALA A 158 -17.48 4.26 3.11
C ALA A 158 -17.23 3.00 2.28
N LEU A 159 -16.79 1.92 2.92
CA LEU A 159 -16.62 0.62 2.28
C LEU A 159 -17.97 0.00 1.88
N ILE A 160 -18.96 0.03 2.78
CA ILE A 160 -20.33 -0.45 2.49
C ILE A 160 -20.94 0.31 1.31
N ASP A 161 -20.82 1.64 1.30
CA ASP A 161 -21.32 2.48 0.22
C ASP A 161 -20.66 2.13 -1.12
N ALA A 162 -19.34 1.93 -1.13
CA ALA A 162 -18.61 1.53 -2.32
C ALA A 162 -19.00 0.14 -2.84
N ILE A 163 -19.17 -0.84 -1.94
CA ILE A 163 -19.64 -2.18 -2.31
C ILE A 163 -21.01 -2.13 -2.97
N ASN A 164 -21.95 -1.34 -2.40
CA ASN A 164 -23.29 -1.18 -2.96
C ASN A 164 -23.23 -0.49 -4.34
N GLU A 165 -22.37 0.49 -4.51
CA GLU A 165 -22.18 1.19 -5.79
C GLU A 165 -21.64 0.22 -6.86
N CYS A 166 -20.61 -0.59 -6.56
CA CYS A 166 -20.13 -1.63 -7.45
C CYS A 166 -21.24 -2.60 -7.88
N LYS A 167 -22.06 -3.06 -6.94
CA LYS A 167 -23.21 -3.94 -7.25
C LYS A 167 -24.20 -3.29 -8.22
N ASN A 168 -24.52 -2.01 -8.03
CA ASN A 168 -25.48 -1.28 -8.86
C ASN A 168 -24.96 -1.07 -10.31
N HIS A 169 -23.65 -1.03 -10.50
CA HIS A 169 -23.01 -0.91 -11.82
C HIS A 169 -22.83 -2.23 -12.55
N GLY A 170 -23.41 -3.32 -12.05
CA GLY A 170 -23.36 -4.62 -12.70
C GLY A 170 -22.01 -5.32 -12.57
N ALA A 171 -21.25 -4.98 -11.52
CA ALA A 171 -20.01 -5.67 -11.20
C ALA A 171 -20.24 -7.17 -11.07
N VAL A 172 -19.46 -7.93 -11.81
CA VAL A 172 -19.52 -9.38 -11.95
C VAL A 172 -19.06 -10.07 -10.67
N ASP A 173 -19.20 -11.35 -10.60
CA ASP A 173 -19.03 -12.24 -9.44
C ASP A 173 -17.71 -12.12 -8.65
N ASN A 174 -16.71 -11.40 -9.14
CA ASN A 174 -15.42 -11.24 -8.50
C ASN A 174 -15.19 -9.80 -8.02
N ILE A 175 -14.74 -9.65 -6.78
CA ILE A 175 -14.40 -8.34 -6.21
C ILE A 175 -13.17 -7.76 -6.90
N ASN A 176 -13.31 -6.51 -7.35
CA ASN A 176 -12.21 -5.71 -7.85
C ASN A 176 -11.81 -4.67 -6.79
N TYR A 177 -10.72 -4.91 -6.07
CA TYR A 177 -10.23 -4.02 -5.00
C TYR A 177 -9.81 -2.64 -5.52
N TYR A 178 -9.34 -2.58 -6.76
CA TYR A 178 -9.03 -1.29 -7.38
C TYR A 178 -10.28 -0.47 -7.64
N GLU A 179 -11.36 -1.10 -8.09
CA GLU A 179 -12.67 -0.46 -8.28
C GLU A 179 -13.21 0.11 -6.96
N LEU A 180 -13.18 -0.69 -5.88
CA LEU A 180 -13.54 -0.22 -4.55
C LEU A 180 -12.70 0.99 -4.11
N SER A 181 -11.39 0.94 -4.35
CA SER A 181 -10.48 2.05 -4.04
C SER A 181 -10.84 3.30 -4.81
N LEU A 182 -11.12 3.19 -6.11
CA LEU A 182 -11.51 4.34 -6.95
C LEU A 182 -12.81 4.97 -6.47
N ILE A 183 -13.84 4.17 -6.15
CA ILE A 183 -15.14 4.69 -5.66
C ILE A 183 -14.95 5.42 -4.33
N ILE A 184 -14.24 4.84 -3.38
CA ILE A 184 -14.03 5.47 -2.07
C ILE A 184 -13.23 6.77 -2.25
N LEU A 185 -12.14 6.71 -3.01
CA LEU A 185 -11.19 7.82 -3.14
C LEU A 185 -11.72 8.96 -4.01
N SER A 186 -12.65 8.71 -4.95
CA SER A 186 -13.32 9.75 -5.71
C SER A 186 -14.13 10.72 -4.83
N LYS A 187 -14.54 10.27 -3.64
CA LYS A 187 -15.31 11.03 -2.66
C LYS A 187 -14.44 11.61 -1.53
N CYS A 188 -13.12 11.35 -1.55
CA CYS A 188 -12.17 11.77 -0.53
C CYS A 188 -11.39 13.03 -0.93
N LYS A 189 -11.10 13.87 0.06
CA LYS A 189 -10.04 14.88 -0.05
C LYS A 189 -8.70 14.24 0.28
N THR A 190 -7.61 14.84 -0.16
CA THR A 190 -6.25 14.37 0.19
C THR A 190 -6.05 14.26 1.71
N SER A 191 -6.68 15.15 2.50
CA SER A 191 -6.64 15.10 3.97
C SER A 191 -7.29 13.86 4.59
N ASP A 192 -8.18 13.19 3.86
CA ASP A 192 -8.95 12.04 4.32
C ASP A 192 -8.23 10.70 4.05
N VAL A 193 -7.09 10.80 3.34
CA VAL A 193 -6.29 9.64 2.95
C VAL A 193 -5.01 9.59 3.79
N GLY A 194 -4.70 8.42 4.31
CA GLY A 194 -3.48 8.14 5.07
C GLY A 194 -2.57 7.14 4.37
N HIS A 195 -1.27 7.39 4.42
CA HIS A 195 -0.25 6.43 4.01
C HIS A 195 0.63 6.06 5.21
N ILE A 196 0.73 4.79 5.52
CA ILE A 196 1.67 4.28 6.52
C ILE A 196 2.90 3.74 5.78
N HIS A 197 4.01 4.47 5.84
CA HIS A 197 5.28 4.14 5.17
C HIS A 197 5.98 2.94 5.85
N GLN A 198 5.28 1.82 5.94
CA GLN A 198 5.79 0.57 6.47
C GLN A 198 5.28 -0.59 5.63
N VAL A 199 6.14 -1.57 5.41
CA VAL A 199 5.78 -2.83 4.73
C VAL A 199 4.99 -3.69 5.70
N LEU A 200 3.67 -3.67 5.57
CA LEU A 200 2.74 -4.38 6.46
C LEU A 200 1.84 -5.38 5.72
N VAL A 201 1.94 -5.43 4.40
CA VAL A 201 1.20 -6.36 3.54
C VAL A 201 2.21 -7.16 2.73
N LYS A 202 1.98 -8.47 2.60
CA LYS A 202 2.74 -9.35 1.74
C LYS A 202 1.83 -9.86 0.63
N ASP A 203 2.18 -9.58 -0.61
CA ASP A 203 1.56 -10.16 -1.78
C ASP A 203 2.30 -11.44 -2.17
N ILE A 204 1.62 -12.57 -2.06
CA ILE A 204 2.19 -13.90 -2.30
C ILE A 204 2.01 -14.37 -3.76
N ARG A 205 1.41 -13.55 -4.62
CA ARG A 205 1.28 -13.90 -6.05
C ARG A 205 2.64 -13.98 -6.71
N THR A 206 2.81 -15.03 -7.51
CA THR A 206 4.05 -15.29 -8.25
C THR A 206 4.02 -14.72 -9.67
N ASP A 207 2.84 -14.36 -10.17
CA ASP A 207 2.65 -13.85 -11.53
C ASP A 207 2.45 -12.32 -11.53
N SER A 208 3.31 -11.65 -12.25
CA SER A 208 3.32 -10.18 -12.36
C SER A 208 2.19 -9.61 -13.23
N LYS A 209 1.28 -10.44 -13.72
CA LYS A 209 0.30 -10.03 -14.75
C LYS A 209 -0.91 -9.27 -14.26
N SER A 210 -1.25 -9.32 -12.96
CA SER A 210 -2.55 -8.83 -12.49
C SER A 210 -2.66 -7.32 -12.25
N TYR A 211 -1.55 -6.58 -12.20
CA TYR A 211 -1.58 -5.16 -11.83
C TYR A 211 -1.54 -4.16 -12.98
N ARG A 212 -1.27 -4.59 -14.23
CA ARG A 212 -0.81 -3.66 -15.27
C ARG A 212 -1.63 -3.63 -16.56
N THR A 213 -2.59 -4.48 -16.72
CA THR A 213 -3.49 -4.38 -17.86
C THR A 213 -4.69 -3.52 -17.47
N ALA A 214 -4.74 -2.30 -18.01
CA ALA A 214 -5.99 -1.57 -18.06
C ALA A 214 -6.95 -2.43 -18.90
N ASP A 215 -7.80 -3.19 -18.23
CA ASP A 215 -8.92 -3.87 -18.85
C ASP A 215 -9.87 -2.79 -19.39
N ASP A 216 -10.46 -3.01 -20.57
CA ASP A 216 -11.42 -2.06 -21.16
C ASP A 216 -12.57 -1.72 -20.21
N GLY A 217 -12.97 -2.67 -19.35
CA GLY A 217 -13.94 -2.47 -18.28
C GLY A 217 -13.48 -1.46 -17.23
N MET A 218 -12.19 -1.48 -16.86
CA MET A 218 -11.63 -0.53 -15.90
C MET A 218 -11.52 0.89 -16.51
N ALA A 219 -11.23 1.00 -17.80
CA ALA A 219 -11.22 2.30 -18.49
C ALA A 219 -12.62 2.94 -18.51
N ALA A 220 -13.66 2.14 -18.78
CA ALA A 220 -15.05 2.58 -18.74
C ALA A 220 -15.46 3.00 -17.31
N PHE A 221 -15.06 2.24 -16.30
CA PHE A 221 -15.34 2.56 -14.91
C PHE A 221 -14.64 3.84 -14.45
N LYS A 222 -13.38 4.04 -14.80
CA LYS A 222 -12.64 5.29 -14.53
C LYS A 222 -13.33 6.49 -15.17
N LYS A 223 -13.77 6.36 -16.42
CA LYS A 223 -14.51 7.40 -17.11
C LYS A 223 -15.81 7.76 -16.37
N MET A 224 -16.57 6.76 -15.95
CA MET A 224 -17.80 6.95 -15.19
C MET A 224 -17.56 7.71 -13.87
N ILE A 225 -16.51 7.35 -13.11
CA ILE A 225 -16.14 8.06 -11.87
C ILE A 225 -15.78 9.51 -12.16
N LEU A 226 -15.01 9.78 -13.20
CA LEU A 226 -14.65 11.15 -13.59
C LEU A 226 -15.86 11.98 -13.98
N GLU A 227 -16.82 11.39 -14.69
CA GLU A 227 -18.07 12.03 -15.08
C GLU A 227 -19.00 12.28 -13.89
N SER A 228 -19.04 11.36 -12.90
CA SER A 228 -19.91 11.47 -11.73
C SER A 228 -19.39 12.38 -10.62
N SER A 229 -18.08 12.61 -10.57
CA SER A 229 -17.44 13.33 -9.46
C SER A 229 -17.41 14.86 -9.60
N GLU A 230 -18.08 15.47 -10.60
CA GLU A 230 -18.02 16.91 -10.89
C GLU A 230 -16.59 17.50 -10.96
N ILE A 231 -15.59 16.64 -11.09
CA ILE A 231 -14.22 17.07 -11.28
C ILE A 231 -14.11 17.58 -12.70
N ASN A 232 -14.26 18.89 -12.88
CA ASN A 232 -13.90 19.58 -14.12
C ASN A 232 -12.37 19.47 -14.31
N VAL A 233 -11.92 18.33 -14.83
CA VAL A 233 -10.56 18.21 -15.33
C VAL A 233 -10.55 18.93 -16.68
N ASN A 234 -10.20 20.21 -16.68
CA ASN A 234 -9.77 20.88 -17.88
C ASN A 234 -8.46 20.21 -18.30
N ILE A 235 -8.56 19.22 -19.18
CA ILE A 235 -7.40 18.64 -19.86
C ILE A 235 -6.95 19.71 -20.87
N VAL A 236 -5.85 20.39 -20.52
CA VAL A 236 -5.13 21.25 -21.43
C VAL A 236 -4.15 20.41 -22.25
#